data_aafbcde3ee2eec09dcba3341eac108ec
#
_entry.id   aafbcde3ee2eec09dcba3341eac108ec
#
_cell.length_a   1.000
_cell.length_b   1.000
_cell.length_c   1.000
_cell.angle_alpha   90.00
_cell.angle_beta   90.00
_cell.angle_gamma   90.00
#
_symmetry.space_group_name_H-M   'P 1'
#
loop_
_entity.id
_entity.type
_entity.pdbx_description
1 polymer ?
#
loop_
_entity_poly.entity_id
_entity_poly.type
_entity_poly.pdbx_seq_one_letter_code
_entity_poly.pdbx_strand_id
1 'polypeptide(L)'
;MAAGGRAREPRVLLCLGALLARWVTAGLEAVVVGEVHENVTLHCGNFSGPRGLVTWYRNDSEPVFLLSSNSSLLPSQPRFSLVSSSSLHIEALSLQDEGSYTCQEEALNETRWFPVQLKVASGPYQIEVNISAAGILPNGTLYTAKGSQVDFSCSSRSQPPPEVEWSFSTPVRSESLGTNLTVNCFTLLLMSQNLQGNYTCVAKNLLSGRQREVTTELLVYWPPPSAPQCSAEMPSGSLALNLTCHWDGGYPNPNFLWTEEPGGAIVGESELGMELLNLSQLSDGKKFKCVGSHIMGPESGASCVVQIRGPSVFSEPMKTCFLGGNVTLTCQVTGAYPFAKIQWLRNLTQPEVVIQPDSHYLIAQNGQSSSLTVHNCSQDLDQGYYVCRAENPVGVREVDIWLSVKEPLNIGGIVGTIVSLLLLGLAIVSGLMLYYSPMFCWKAGSTFRGQDMGDVMVLVDSEEEEEDVEEEEEEEEEEEEETNEREELPKEMHKHGHIHRVTALVNGNLEQMGNGLQDLQGEPFPAVTRGSMQ
;
A
#
# COMPACT_ATOMS: atom_id res chain seq x y z
N MET A 1 -12.69 69.29 -28.04
CA MET A 1 -11.65 70.28 -27.81
C MET A 1 -10.33 69.50 -27.83
N ALA A 2 -9.68 69.27 -28.95
CA ALA A 2 -8.86 70.17 -29.82
C ALA A 2 -7.55 70.59 -29.15
N ALA A 3 -6.46 69.97 -29.61
CA ALA A 3 -5.13 70.48 -29.89
C ALA A 3 -4.14 69.32 -29.83
N GLY A 4 -3.42 68.84 -30.83
CA GLY A 4 -2.78 69.56 -31.92
C GLY A 4 -1.31 69.72 -31.53
N GLY A 5 -0.45 68.74 -31.81
CA GLY A 5 0.99 68.85 -31.62
C GLY A 5 1.75 68.06 -32.69
N ARG A 6 2.23 68.81 -33.68
CA ARG A 6 3.06 68.36 -34.83
C ARG A 6 4.45 67.93 -34.34
N ALA A 7 4.87 66.72 -34.73
CA ALA A 7 6.26 66.28 -34.64
C ALA A 7 7.09 66.84 -35.78
N ARG A 8 8.27 67.35 -35.45
CA ARG A 8 9.33 67.82 -36.40
C ARG A 8 10.23 66.63 -36.76
N GLU A 9 10.38 66.32 -38.03
CA GLU A 9 11.44 65.45 -38.54
C GLU A 9 12.81 66.14 -38.44
N PRO A 10 13.88 65.44 -38.10
CA PRO A 10 15.24 65.91 -38.42
C PRO A 10 15.73 65.26 -39.72
N ARG A 11 16.12 66.12 -40.63
CA ARG A 11 16.85 65.83 -41.87
C ARG A 11 18.22 65.23 -41.52
N VAL A 12 18.46 63.97 -41.95
CA VAL A 12 19.79 63.37 -41.92
C VAL A 12 20.53 63.69 -43.17
N LEU A 13 21.66 64.37 -43.01
CA LEU A 13 22.64 64.63 -44.06
C LEU A 13 23.29 63.31 -44.52
N LEU A 14 23.17 63.00 -45.80
CA LEU A 14 23.95 61.99 -46.50
C LEU A 14 25.40 62.47 -46.66
N CYS A 15 26.31 61.92 -45.88
CA CYS A 15 27.75 61.91 -46.18
C CYS A 15 28.09 60.63 -46.94
N LEU A 16 28.24 60.79 -48.25
CA LEU A 16 28.87 59.82 -49.15
C LEU A 16 30.37 59.73 -48.80
N GLY A 17 30.76 58.78 -47.94
CA GLY A 17 32.14 58.34 -47.79
C GLY A 17 32.32 57.00 -48.51
N ALA A 18 32.98 57.06 -49.65
CA ALA A 18 33.43 55.87 -50.35
C ALA A 18 34.46 55.12 -49.55
N LEU A 19 34.00 54.20 -48.70
CA LEU A 19 34.85 53.17 -48.07
C LEU A 19 34.95 52.01 -49.06
N LEU A 20 36.10 51.87 -49.70
CA LEU A 20 36.55 50.68 -50.39
C LEU A 20 36.46 49.49 -49.42
N ALA A 21 35.33 48.77 -49.45
CA ALA A 21 35.20 47.47 -48.81
C ALA A 21 36.15 46.51 -49.54
N ARG A 22 37.33 46.32 -48.96
CA ARG A 22 38.13 45.13 -49.24
C ARG A 22 37.27 43.97 -48.73
N TRP A 23 36.66 43.25 -49.63
CA TRP A 23 36.10 41.91 -49.34
C TRP A 23 37.30 41.02 -48.99
N VAL A 24 37.64 40.91 -47.71
CA VAL A 24 38.34 39.79 -47.19
C VAL A 24 37.36 38.64 -47.29
N THR A 25 37.52 37.81 -48.30
CA THR A 25 36.93 36.47 -48.32
C THR A 25 37.56 35.73 -47.14
N ALA A 26 36.96 35.78 -46.00
CA ALA A 26 37.24 34.84 -44.91
C ALA A 26 36.91 33.46 -45.48
N GLY A 27 37.93 32.75 -45.94
CA GLY A 27 37.81 31.34 -46.29
C GLY A 27 37.21 30.64 -45.08
N LEU A 28 36.16 29.86 -45.27
CA LEU A 28 35.63 29.03 -44.22
C LEU A 28 36.79 28.17 -43.68
N GLU A 29 37.21 28.45 -42.46
CA GLU A 29 38.21 27.66 -41.75
C GLU A 29 37.63 26.27 -41.55
N ALA A 30 38.28 25.22 -42.08
CA ALA A 30 37.79 23.85 -41.90
C ALA A 30 38.03 23.40 -40.45
N VAL A 31 36.97 23.04 -39.76
CA VAL A 31 37.03 22.51 -38.40
C VAL A 31 37.04 20.99 -38.48
N VAL A 32 38.08 20.35 -37.88
CA VAL A 32 38.19 18.90 -37.75
C VAL A 32 38.16 18.55 -36.27
N VAL A 33 37.37 17.55 -35.93
CA VAL A 33 37.28 17.04 -34.54
C VAL A 33 37.93 15.68 -34.48
N GLY A 34 38.82 15.50 -33.50
CA GLY A 34 39.45 14.22 -33.18
C GLY A 34 39.32 13.86 -31.71
N GLU A 35 39.46 12.60 -31.39
CA GLU A 35 39.42 12.09 -30.01
C GLU A 35 40.85 11.76 -29.50
N VAL A 36 41.08 11.99 -28.22
CA VAL A 36 42.33 11.62 -27.54
C VAL A 36 42.62 10.13 -27.74
N HIS A 37 43.87 9.80 -28.04
CA HIS A 37 44.39 8.46 -28.38
C HIS A 37 43.96 7.91 -29.75
N GLU A 38 43.09 8.58 -30.48
CA GLU A 38 42.78 8.24 -31.87
C GLU A 38 43.70 8.97 -32.85
N ASN A 39 43.65 8.55 -34.09
CA ASN A 39 44.40 9.19 -35.17
C ASN A 39 43.48 10.14 -35.95
N VAL A 40 44.01 11.27 -36.40
CA VAL A 40 43.25 12.22 -37.22
C VAL A 40 44.03 12.57 -38.48
N THR A 41 43.31 12.84 -39.56
CA THR A 41 43.91 13.33 -40.83
C THR A 41 43.33 14.68 -41.16
N LEU A 42 44.20 15.69 -41.27
CA LEU A 42 43.85 17.03 -41.73
C LEU A 42 44.10 17.14 -43.23
N HIS A 43 43.11 17.58 -43.98
CA HIS A 43 43.20 17.66 -45.43
C HIS A 43 43.62 19.07 -45.90
N CYS A 44 44.58 19.11 -46.81
CA CYS A 44 45.02 20.35 -47.45
C CYS A 44 44.10 20.69 -48.64
N GLY A 45 43.04 21.47 -48.40
CA GLY A 45 42.11 21.90 -49.43
C GLY A 45 41.39 20.77 -50.18
N ASN A 46 40.38 21.13 -50.95
CA ASN A 46 39.61 20.23 -51.83
C ASN A 46 39.98 20.47 -53.31
N PHE A 47 41.18 20.10 -53.73
CA PHE A 47 41.61 20.30 -55.12
C PHE A 47 41.78 18.98 -55.87
N SER A 48 41.29 18.94 -57.11
CA SER A 48 41.37 17.77 -58.03
C SER A 48 42.43 17.95 -59.15
N GLY A 49 43.49 18.70 -58.89
CA GLY A 49 44.57 18.93 -59.84
C GLY A 49 45.93 18.34 -59.40
N PRO A 50 46.99 18.41 -60.28
CA PRO A 50 48.34 18.03 -59.88
C PRO A 50 48.78 18.93 -58.71
N ARG A 51 49.19 18.33 -57.59
CA ARG A 51 49.55 19.05 -56.38
C ARG A 51 51.01 19.52 -56.46
N GLY A 52 51.22 20.74 -55.97
CA GLY A 52 52.54 21.32 -55.77
C GLY A 52 53.22 20.80 -54.50
N LEU A 53 54.26 21.47 -54.06
CA LEU A 53 54.91 21.20 -52.80
C LEU A 53 53.97 21.58 -51.64
N VAL A 54 53.66 20.64 -50.76
CA VAL A 54 52.80 20.85 -49.57
C VAL A 54 53.63 20.90 -48.32
N THR A 55 53.43 21.97 -47.52
CA THR A 55 54.07 22.17 -46.23
C THR A 55 53.06 22.48 -45.14
N TRP A 56 53.16 21.79 -44.00
CA TRP A 56 52.26 21.99 -42.87
C TRP A 56 52.94 22.78 -41.76
N TYR A 57 52.18 23.73 -41.22
CA TYR A 57 52.59 24.57 -40.08
C TYR A 57 51.53 24.47 -38.98
N ARG A 58 51.99 24.59 -37.74
CA ARG A 58 51.10 24.84 -36.60
C ARG A 58 51.14 26.32 -36.26
N ASN A 59 50.00 26.98 -36.21
CA ASN A 59 49.87 28.39 -35.89
C ASN A 59 49.77 28.59 -34.39
N ASP A 60 50.89 28.60 -33.68
CA ASP A 60 50.97 29.08 -32.31
C ASP A 60 51.24 30.60 -32.34
N SER A 61 51.94 31.16 -31.33
CA SER A 61 52.34 32.57 -31.35
C SER A 61 53.22 32.92 -32.57
N GLU A 62 54.01 31.94 -33.05
CA GLU A 62 54.71 31.97 -34.32
C GLU A 62 54.43 30.67 -35.08
N PRO A 63 54.33 30.69 -36.42
CA PRO A 63 54.10 29.49 -37.21
C PRO A 63 55.26 28.49 -37.05
N VAL A 64 54.99 27.34 -36.50
CA VAL A 64 55.95 26.27 -36.29
C VAL A 64 55.88 25.29 -37.46
N PHE A 65 56.99 25.08 -38.15
CA PHE A 65 57.10 24.06 -39.20
C PHE A 65 56.89 22.67 -38.62
N LEU A 66 56.03 21.87 -39.24
CA LEU A 66 55.77 20.49 -38.85
C LEU A 66 56.44 19.48 -39.80
N LEU A 67 56.10 19.54 -41.07
CA LEU A 67 56.62 18.66 -42.11
C LEU A 67 56.27 19.18 -43.54
N SER A 68 56.97 18.66 -44.53
CA SER A 68 56.73 19.00 -45.94
C SER A 68 56.74 17.74 -46.81
N SER A 69 56.08 17.80 -47.97
CA SER A 69 56.14 16.75 -48.99
C SER A 69 57.55 16.65 -49.68
N ASN A 70 58.45 17.58 -49.36
CA ASN A 70 59.83 17.48 -49.73
C ASN A 70 60.52 16.44 -48.83
N SER A 71 60.93 15.32 -49.39
CA SER A 71 61.55 14.19 -48.68
C SER A 71 62.88 14.52 -47.99
N SER A 72 63.49 15.70 -48.20
CA SER A 72 64.70 16.14 -47.55
C SER A 72 64.49 16.71 -46.15
N LEU A 73 63.24 17.03 -45.77
CA LEU A 73 62.89 17.58 -44.46
C LEU A 73 62.24 16.49 -43.59
N LEU A 74 62.83 16.24 -42.42
CA LEU A 74 62.27 15.30 -41.46
C LEU A 74 61.11 15.95 -40.69
N PRO A 75 60.08 15.18 -40.32
CA PRO A 75 59.00 15.68 -39.48
C PRO A 75 59.53 16.18 -38.11
N SER A 76 58.92 17.27 -37.63
CA SER A 76 59.27 17.85 -36.32
C SER A 76 59.02 16.89 -35.14
N GLN A 77 58.06 15.99 -35.31
CA GLN A 77 57.72 14.95 -34.35
C GLN A 77 57.38 13.64 -35.06
N PRO A 78 57.77 12.47 -34.47
CA PRO A 78 57.57 11.16 -35.10
C PRO A 78 56.10 10.78 -35.28
N ARG A 79 55.15 11.43 -34.54
CA ARG A 79 53.72 11.21 -34.63
C ARG A 79 53.06 11.88 -35.86
N PHE A 80 53.80 12.77 -36.54
CA PHE A 80 53.31 13.47 -37.71
C PHE A 80 53.81 12.80 -38.98
N SER A 81 52.88 12.50 -39.87
CA SER A 81 53.23 11.91 -41.17
C SER A 81 52.35 12.49 -42.28
N LEU A 82 52.78 12.38 -43.55
CA LEU A 82 51.98 12.74 -44.71
C LEU A 82 51.29 11.50 -45.27
N VAL A 83 49.99 11.62 -45.44
CA VAL A 83 49.16 10.63 -46.15
C VAL A 83 48.74 11.23 -47.48
N SER A 84 48.83 10.42 -48.55
CA SER A 84 48.50 10.86 -49.93
C SER A 84 49.28 12.13 -50.37
N SER A 85 50.51 12.30 -49.90
CA SER A 85 51.44 13.41 -50.16
C SER A 85 50.99 14.82 -49.81
N SER A 86 49.81 15.01 -49.22
CA SER A 86 49.28 16.33 -48.90
C SER A 86 48.51 16.46 -47.58
N SER A 87 47.99 15.38 -47.05
CA SER A 87 47.23 15.41 -45.81
C SER A 87 48.10 15.14 -44.62
N LEU A 88 47.98 15.94 -43.55
CA LEU A 88 48.68 15.75 -42.29
C LEU A 88 47.97 14.69 -41.47
N HIS A 89 48.66 13.61 -41.19
CA HIS A 89 48.21 12.56 -40.32
C HIS A 89 48.88 12.71 -38.95
N ILE A 90 48.09 12.71 -37.88
CA ILE A 90 48.53 12.84 -36.50
C ILE A 90 48.13 11.56 -35.77
N GLU A 91 49.11 10.81 -35.28
CA GLU A 91 48.88 9.58 -34.53
C GLU A 91 48.72 9.87 -33.03
N ALA A 92 47.87 9.07 -32.33
CA ALA A 92 47.67 9.10 -30.90
C ALA A 92 47.44 10.54 -30.37
N LEU A 93 46.38 11.16 -30.79
CA LEU A 93 46.02 12.55 -30.42
C LEU A 93 46.09 12.77 -28.92
N SER A 94 46.56 13.92 -28.51
CA SER A 94 46.52 14.45 -27.16
C SER A 94 45.81 15.82 -27.13
N LEU A 95 45.35 16.26 -25.97
CA LEU A 95 44.72 17.58 -25.80
C LEU A 95 45.65 18.73 -26.19
N GLN A 96 46.99 18.52 -26.18
CA GLN A 96 47.99 19.50 -26.58
C GLN A 96 48.06 19.70 -28.09
N ASP A 97 47.52 18.78 -28.87
CA ASP A 97 47.48 18.88 -30.34
C ASP A 97 46.33 19.76 -30.83
N GLU A 98 45.40 20.16 -29.93
CA GLU A 98 44.34 21.14 -30.26
C GLU A 98 44.98 22.48 -30.70
N GLY A 99 44.50 23.03 -31.79
CA GLY A 99 45.00 24.30 -32.28
C GLY A 99 44.70 24.57 -33.76
N SER A 100 45.27 25.67 -34.27
CA SER A 100 45.16 26.05 -35.67
C SER A 100 46.36 25.53 -36.47
N TYR A 101 46.08 24.84 -37.53
CA TYR A 101 47.05 24.33 -38.47
C TYR A 101 46.90 25.01 -39.81
N THR A 102 47.96 25.22 -40.57
CA THR A 102 47.91 25.75 -41.90
C THR A 102 48.70 24.90 -42.87
N CYS A 103 48.02 24.50 -43.93
CA CYS A 103 48.66 23.89 -45.07
C CYS A 103 49.05 24.97 -46.09
N GLN A 104 50.29 25.02 -46.49
CA GLN A 104 50.81 25.81 -47.58
C GLN A 104 51.03 24.91 -48.79
N GLU A 105 50.41 25.22 -49.91
CA GLU A 105 50.60 24.58 -51.21
C GLU A 105 51.32 25.52 -52.17
N GLU A 106 52.51 25.12 -52.66
CA GLU A 106 53.26 25.86 -53.65
C GLU A 106 53.10 25.19 -55.03
N ALA A 107 52.32 25.83 -55.92
CA ALA A 107 52.14 25.39 -57.31
C ALA A 107 52.72 26.44 -58.26
N LEU A 108 53.51 26.02 -59.21
CA LEU A 108 54.24 26.71 -60.32
C LEU A 108 54.28 28.23 -60.32
N ASN A 109 53.35 29.03 -59.79
CA ASN A 109 53.36 30.47 -59.61
C ASN A 109 52.41 31.04 -58.54
N GLU A 110 51.79 30.17 -57.72
CA GLU A 110 50.88 30.59 -56.69
C GLU A 110 51.15 29.83 -55.38
N THR A 111 51.18 30.57 -54.28
CA THR A 111 51.20 30.00 -52.94
C THR A 111 49.78 30.11 -52.36
N ARG A 112 49.19 28.98 -51.99
CA ARG A 112 47.85 28.92 -51.39
C ARG A 112 47.96 28.46 -49.95
N TRP A 113 47.12 29.03 -49.08
CA TRP A 113 47.08 28.76 -47.67
C TRP A 113 45.71 28.21 -47.29
N PHE A 114 45.70 27.07 -46.60
CA PHE A 114 44.47 26.41 -46.15
C PHE A 114 44.50 26.26 -44.63
N PRO A 115 43.79 27.16 -43.90
CA PRO A 115 43.70 27.05 -42.44
C PRO A 115 42.74 25.93 -42.06
N VAL A 116 43.13 25.15 -41.04
CA VAL A 116 42.36 24.03 -40.47
C VAL A 116 42.43 24.16 -38.98
N GLN A 117 41.26 24.22 -38.32
CA GLN A 117 41.16 24.22 -36.88
C GLN A 117 40.95 22.78 -36.39
N LEU A 118 41.93 22.26 -35.67
CA LEU A 118 41.77 20.97 -34.97
C LEU A 118 41.21 21.19 -33.58
N LYS A 119 40.07 20.56 -33.30
CA LYS A 119 39.45 20.44 -31.97
C LYS A 119 39.68 19.03 -31.45
N VAL A 120 40.13 18.89 -30.20
CA VAL A 120 40.40 17.58 -29.60
C VAL A 120 39.46 17.33 -28.46
N ALA A 121 38.62 16.30 -28.61
CA ALA A 121 37.72 15.82 -27.57
C ALA A 121 38.37 14.70 -26.75
N SER A 122 37.90 14.54 -25.53
CA SER A 122 38.36 13.48 -24.63
C SER A 122 37.22 13.04 -23.73
N GLY A 123 36.85 11.76 -23.82
CA GLY A 123 35.77 11.20 -23.01
C GLY A 123 34.36 11.35 -23.62
N PRO A 124 33.31 11.05 -22.89
CA PRO A 124 33.27 10.75 -21.46
C PRO A 124 33.91 9.42 -21.08
N TYR A 125 34.65 9.39 -19.97
CA TYR A 125 35.33 8.19 -19.53
C TYR A 125 34.44 7.35 -18.60
N GLN A 126 34.54 7.56 -17.31
CA GLN A 126 33.75 6.87 -16.30
C GLN A 126 32.59 7.77 -15.86
N ILE A 127 31.40 7.17 -15.73
CA ILE A 127 30.24 7.82 -15.10
C ILE A 127 30.21 7.40 -13.65
N GLU A 128 30.17 8.38 -12.77
CA GLU A 128 29.99 8.21 -11.34
C GLU A 128 28.53 8.55 -11.00
N VAL A 129 27.76 7.53 -10.63
CA VAL A 129 26.36 7.64 -10.22
C VAL A 129 26.28 7.41 -8.72
N ASN A 130 25.61 8.33 -8.01
CA ASN A 130 25.30 8.17 -6.61
C ASN A 130 23.81 8.46 -6.40
N ILE A 131 23.10 7.51 -5.79
CA ILE A 131 21.68 7.58 -5.43
C ILE A 131 21.59 7.28 -3.94
N SER A 132 21.01 8.23 -3.14
CA SER A 132 20.89 8.10 -1.69
C SER A 132 19.74 7.14 -1.31
N ALA A 133 19.89 5.86 -1.67
CA ALA A 133 18.93 4.81 -1.36
C ALA A 133 19.02 4.37 0.11
N ALA A 134 17.94 3.74 0.63
CA ALA A 134 17.92 3.18 1.98
C ALA A 134 18.80 1.93 2.12
N GLY A 135 18.95 1.17 1.02
CA GLY A 135 19.78 -0.02 1.00
C GLY A 135 19.97 -0.61 -0.39
N ILE A 136 20.71 -1.71 -0.42
CA ILE A 136 21.05 -2.45 -1.64
C ILE A 136 20.67 -3.92 -1.43
N LEU A 137 19.94 -4.49 -2.38
CA LEU A 137 19.61 -5.91 -2.40
C LEU A 137 20.83 -6.75 -2.81
N PRO A 138 20.85 -8.06 -2.51
CA PRO A 138 21.96 -8.94 -2.88
C PRO A 138 22.28 -8.99 -4.39
N ASN A 139 21.29 -8.69 -5.24
CA ASN A 139 21.45 -8.60 -6.70
C ASN A 139 22.00 -7.24 -7.18
N GLY A 140 22.25 -6.29 -6.27
CA GLY A 140 22.73 -4.95 -6.58
C GLY A 140 21.64 -3.91 -6.85
N THR A 141 20.35 -4.27 -6.85
CA THR A 141 19.25 -3.33 -7.01
C THR A 141 19.09 -2.46 -5.75
N LEU A 142 18.93 -1.17 -5.95
CA LEU A 142 18.68 -0.22 -4.85
C LEU A 142 17.23 -0.26 -4.40
N TYR A 143 16.99 -0.01 -3.10
CA TYR A 143 15.64 0.19 -2.59
C TYR A 143 15.57 1.34 -1.61
N THR A 144 14.38 1.93 -1.49
CA THR A 144 14.11 3.03 -0.57
C THR A 144 12.69 2.98 -0.03
N ALA A 145 12.41 3.73 1.04
CA ALA A 145 11.08 3.81 1.63
C ALA A 145 10.16 4.70 0.80
N LYS A 146 8.89 4.30 0.68
CA LYS A 146 7.83 5.19 0.17
C LYS A 146 7.73 6.44 1.05
N GLY A 147 7.66 7.61 0.41
CA GLY A 147 7.64 8.91 1.10
C GLY A 147 9.02 9.45 1.44
N SER A 148 10.12 8.72 1.16
CA SER A 148 11.47 9.24 1.35
C SER A 148 11.89 10.19 0.23
N GLN A 149 12.77 11.09 0.58
CA GLN A 149 13.47 11.97 -0.33
C GLN A 149 14.78 11.31 -0.74
N VAL A 150 15.01 11.17 -2.04
CA VAL A 150 16.20 10.53 -2.60
C VAL A 150 16.96 11.53 -3.48
N ASP A 151 18.26 11.64 -3.23
CA ASP A 151 19.14 12.49 -4.00
C ASP A 151 19.84 11.68 -5.08
N PHE A 152 19.79 12.18 -6.29
CA PHE A 152 20.43 11.63 -7.46
C PHE A 152 21.58 12.54 -7.87
N SER A 153 22.77 11.99 -8.05
CA SER A 153 23.88 12.73 -8.62
C SER A 153 24.60 11.89 -9.66
N CYS A 154 24.97 12.54 -10.75
CA CYS A 154 25.71 11.93 -11.85
C CYS A 154 26.77 12.87 -12.35
N SER A 155 27.98 12.38 -12.48
CA SER A 155 29.11 13.12 -13.03
C SER A 155 29.98 12.26 -13.94
N SER A 156 30.64 12.89 -14.88
CA SER A 156 31.64 12.25 -15.75
C SER A 156 32.73 13.22 -16.14
N ARG A 157 33.93 12.68 -16.37
CA ARG A 157 35.08 13.47 -16.85
C ARG A 157 35.15 13.45 -18.37
N SER A 158 35.18 14.63 -18.97
CA SER A 158 35.25 14.84 -20.42
C SER A 158 35.87 16.21 -20.72
N GLN A 159 36.50 16.32 -21.89
CA GLN A 159 36.99 17.59 -22.45
C GLN A 159 36.46 17.74 -23.88
N PRO A 160 35.66 18.77 -24.19
CA PRO A 160 35.04 19.72 -23.27
C PRO A 160 34.14 19.01 -22.25
N PRO A 161 33.70 19.74 -21.18
CA PRO A 161 32.80 19.20 -20.17
C PRO A 161 31.58 18.54 -20.82
N PRO A 162 31.12 17.36 -20.33
CA PRO A 162 30.04 16.62 -20.95
C PRO A 162 28.69 17.25 -20.61
N GLU A 163 27.72 17.10 -21.49
CA GLU A 163 26.32 17.27 -21.17
C GLU A 163 25.84 16.00 -20.45
N VAL A 164 25.17 16.16 -19.31
CA VAL A 164 24.65 15.05 -18.50
C VAL A 164 23.14 15.11 -18.45
N GLU A 165 22.51 14.00 -18.77
CA GLU A 165 21.06 13.84 -18.78
C GLU A 165 20.64 12.64 -17.94
N TRP A 166 19.55 12.82 -17.17
CA TRP A 166 18.86 11.73 -16.51
C TRP A 166 17.58 11.36 -17.22
N SER A 167 17.35 10.08 -17.37
CA SER A 167 16.08 9.52 -17.81
C SER A 167 15.56 8.48 -16.83
N PHE A 168 14.25 8.41 -16.72
CA PHE A 168 13.53 7.41 -15.96
C PHE A 168 12.74 6.53 -16.91
N SER A 169 12.84 5.21 -16.73
CA SER A 169 12.10 4.26 -17.55
C SER A 169 11.51 3.13 -16.71
N THR A 170 10.29 2.77 -17.10
CA THR A 170 9.58 1.57 -16.67
C THR A 170 9.26 0.74 -17.90
N PRO A 171 8.79 -0.50 -17.80
CA PRO A 171 8.38 -1.28 -18.97
C PRO A 171 7.35 -0.61 -19.87
N VAL A 172 6.63 0.38 -19.36
CA VAL A 172 5.49 1.06 -20.04
C VAL A 172 5.82 2.50 -20.44
N ARG A 173 6.76 3.16 -19.76
CA ARG A 173 7.00 4.61 -19.90
C ARG A 173 8.48 4.94 -19.82
N SER A 174 8.92 5.90 -20.62
CA SER A 174 10.25 6.51 -20.52
C SER A 174 10.12 8.02 -20.52
N GLU A 175 10.82 8.71 -19.60
CA GLU A 175 10.80 10.17 -19.45
C GLU A 175 12.21 10.71 -19.22
N SER A 176 12.52 11.88 -19.79
CA SER A 176 13.72 12.64 -19.45
C SER A 176 13.47 13.47 -18.20
N LEU A 177 14.39 13.38 -17.23
CA LEU A 177 14.30 14.06 -15.92
C LEU A 177 15.11 15.37 -15.85
N GLY A 178 15.80 15.73 -16.90
CA GLY A 178 16.56 16.98 -17.00
C GLY A 178 17.88 16.84 -17.71
N THR A 179 18.26 17.93 -18.41
CA THR A 179 19.45 18.05 -19.24
C THR A 179 20.27 19.30 -18.84
N ASN A 180 21.52 19.33 -19.25
CA ASN A 180 22.35 20.56 -19.40
C ASN A 180 23.31 20.94 -18.28
N LEU A 181 23.88 20.01 -17.51
CA LEU A 181 24.97 20.36 -16.58
C LEU A 181 26.09 19.33 -16.59
N THR A 182 27.31 19.77 -16.36
CA THR A 182 28.50 18.90 -16.18
C THR A 182 28.35 17.94 -14.98
N VAL A 183 27.54 18.36 -14.00
CA VAL A 183 27.10 17.54 -12.86
C VAL A 183 25.61 17.74 -12.72
N ASN A 184 24.83 16.71 -12.97
CA ASN A 184 23.39 16.76 -12.82
C ASN A 184 22.98 16.12 -11.50
N CYS A 185 22.52 16.95 -10.57
CA CYS A 185 22.00 16.56 -9.27
C CYS A 185 20.56 17.03 -9.13
N PHE A 186 19.70 16.13 -8.69
CA PHE A 186 18.30 16.47 -8.35
C PHE A 186 17.85 15.60 -7.19
N THR A 187 16.77 16.04 -6.55
CA THR A 187 16.13 15.32 -5.45
C THR A 187 14.72 14.95 -5.84
N LEU A 188 14.33 13.71 -5.59
CA LEU A 188 13.00 13.19 -5.88
C LEU A 188 12.33 12.67 -4.62
N LEU A 189 11.06 13.07 -4.40
CA LEU A 189 10.22 12.54 -3.33
C LEU A 189 9.43 11.34 -3.85
N LEU A 190 9.70 10.14 -3.32
CA LEU A 190 9.17 8.88 -3.83
C LEU A 190 7.83 8.51 -3.17
N MET A 191 6.76 9.19 -3.55
CA MET A 191 5.42 9.01 -2.96
C MET A 191 4.65 7.80 -3.48
N SER A 192 5.07 7.21 -4.60
CA SER A 192 4.30 6.17 -5.30
C SER A 192 5.21 5.07 -5.84
N GLN A 193 4.68 3.85 -5.91
CA GLN A 193 5.32 2.73 -6.59
C GLN A 193 5.56 3.00 -8.09
N ASN A 194 4.82 3.90 -8.71
CA ASN A 194 5.02 4.28 -10.11
C ASN A 194 6.36 4.95 -10.38
N LEU A 195 7.08 5.35 -9.32
CA LEU A 195 8.41 5.94 -9.39
C LEU A 195 9.53 4.90 -9.21
N GLN A 196 9.18 3.62 -9.04
CA GLN A 196 10.17 2.55 -9.12
C GLN A 196 10.48 2.22 -10.58
N GLY A 197 11.74 1.93 -10.87
CA GLY A 197 12.18 1.60 -12.23
C GLY A 197 13.66 1.90 -12.45
N ASN A 198 14.02 2.01 -13.71
CA ASN A 198 15.38 2.23 -14.15
C ASN A 198 15.65 3.73 -14.29
N TYR A 199 16.63 4.20 -13.53
CA TYR A 199 17.18 5.55 -13.63
C TYR A 199 18.50 5.47 -14.40
N THR A 200 18.52 6.10 -15.59
CA THR A 200 19.69 6.06 -16.46
C THR A 200 20.32 7.45 -16.54
N CYS A 201 21.59 7.53 -16.20
CA CYS A 201 22.39 8.71 -16.46
C CYS A 201 23.18 8.53 -17.75
N VAL A 202 23.05 9.51 -18.65
CA VAL A 202 23.77 9.59 -19.92
C VAL A 202 24.70 10.80 -19.90
N ALA A 203 25.98 10.59 -20.13
CA ALA A 203 26.97 11.65 -20.32
C ALA A 203 27.38 11.69 -21.79
N LYS A 204 27.30 12.88 -22.42
CA LYS A 204 27.59 13.09 -23.84
C LYS A 204 28.61 14.20 -24.02
N ASN A 205 29.66 13.93 -24.76
CA ASN A 205 30.57 14.97 -25.24
C ASN A 205 29.99 15.60 -26.51
N LEU A 206 29.63 16.87 -26.43
CA LEU A 206 28.99 17.58 -27.55
C LEU A 206 29.94 17.81 -28.74
N LEU A 207 31.26 17.81 -28.53
CA LEU A 207 32.24 18.03 -29.56
C LEU A 207 32.44 16.78 -30.42
N SER A 208 32.64 15.61 -29.79
CA SER A 208 32.85 14.34 -30.50
C SER A 208 31.56 13.55 -30.75
N GLY A 209 30.51 13.87 -30.02
CA GLY A 209 29.26 13.10 -30.05
C GLY A 209 29.31 11.79 -29.29
N ARG A 210 30.44 11.45 -28.65
CA ARG A 210 30.56 10.24 -27.82
C ARG A 210 29.66 10.33 -26.60
N GLN A 211 29.03 9.21 -26.27
CA GLN A 211 28.19 9.09 -25.07
C GLN A 211 28.48 7.80 -24.32
N ARG A 212 28.24 7.84 -23.02
CA ARG A 212 28.20 6.68 -22.13
C ARG A 212 26.99 6.78 -21.25
N GLU A 213 26.49 5.63 -20.80
CA GLU A 213 25.33 5.55 -19.92
C GLU A 213 25.54 4.55 -18.79
N VAL A 214 24.88 4.80 -17.67
CA VAL A 214 24.80 3.90 -16.52
C VAL A 214 23.35 3.87 -16.06
N THR A 215 22.78 2.67 -15.99
CA THR A 215 21.43 2.44 -15.54
C THR A 215 21.44 1.79 -14.15
N THR A 216 20.65 2.32 -13.25
CA THR A 216 20.46 1.81 -11.89
C THR A 216 18.99 1.62 -11.62
N GLU A 217 18.60 0.42 -11.19
CA GLU A 217 17.23 0.12 -10.79
C GLU A 217 17.00 0.57 -9.34
N LEU A 218 15.88 1.26 -9.10
CA LEU A 218 15.44 1.71 -7.78
C LEU A 218 14.04 1.20 -7.50
N LEU A 219 13.87 0.48 -6.39
CA LEU A 219 12.60 -0.03 -5.90
C LEU A 219 12.05 0.84 -4.77
N VAL A 220 10.73 0.95 -4.68
CA VAL A 220 10.05 1.73 -3.64
C VAL A 220 9.26 0.78 -2.76
N TYR A 221 9.69 0.64 -1.50
CA TYR A 221 9.16 -0.30 -0.53
C TYR A 221 8.41 0.42 0.60
N TRP A 222 7.44 -0.25 1.20
CA TRP A 222 6.73 0.22 2.39
C TRP A 222 6.27 -0.95 3.24
N PRO A 223 6.36 -0.85 4.57
CA PRO A 223 5.86 -1.88 5.47
C PRO A 223 4.33 -1.86 5.52
N PRO A 224 3.70 -2.96 5.92
CA PRO A 224 2.27 -2.96 6.24
C PRO A 224 1.93 -1.91 7.30
N PRO A 225 0.79 -1.20 7.16
CA PRO A 225 0.42 -0.09 8.07
C PRO A 225 -0.12 -0.53 9.43
N SER A 226 -0.58 -1.79 9.55
CA SER A 226 -1.19 -2.37 10.75
C SER A 226 -0.30 -3.44 11.37
N ALA A 227 -0.69 -3.96 12.52
CA ALA A 227 -0.09 -5.17 13.08
C ALA A 227 -0.62 -6.44 12.38
N PRO A 228 0.15 -7.54 12.34
CA PRO A 228 -0.31 -8.81 11.80
C PRO A 228 -1.47 -9.37 12.63
N GLN A 229 -2.39 -10.07 11.96
CA GLN A 229 -3.53 -10.74 12.57
C GLN A 229 -3.37 -12.25 12.45
N CYS A 230 -3.62 -12.96 13.55
CA CYS A 230 -3.54 -14.41 13.61
C CYS A 230 -4.92 -15.03 13.76
N SER A 231 -5.16 -16.11 13.04
CA SER A 231 -6.33 -16.96 13.24
C SER A 231 -5.97 -18.43 13.20
N ALA A 232 -6.85 -19.26 13.77
CA ALA A 232 -6.76 -20.71 13.71
C ALA A 232 -8.13 -21.27 13.36
N GLU A 233 -8.20 -22.05 12.28
CA GLU A 233 -9.44 -22.61 11.78
C GLU A 233 -9.30 -24.09 11.49
N MET A 234 -10.38 -24.85 11.68
CA MET A 234 -10.43 -26.25 11.30
C MET A 234 -11.25 -26.39 10.01
N PRO A 235 -10.60 -26.72 8.87
CA PRO A 235 -11.34 -26.98 7.64
C PRO A 235 -12.28 -28.19 7.81
N SER A 236 -13.47 -28.09 7.24
CA SER A 236 -14.49 -29.16 7.32
C SER A 236 -13.94 -30.49 6.79
N GLY A 237 -13.94 -31.51 7.66
CA GLY A 237 -13.45 -32.85 7.31
C GLY A 237 -11.93 -33.02 7.34
N SER A 238 -11.18 -32.03 7.81
CA SER A 238 -9.72 -32.12 7.96
C SER A 238 -9.34 -32.63 9.36
N LEU A 239 -8.26 -33.40 9.42
CA LEU A 239 -7.58 -33.79 10.67
C LEU A 239 -6.42 -32.86 11.02
N ALA A 240 -6.40 -31.66 10.44
CA ALA A 240 -5.38 -30.68 10.66
C ALA A 240 -6.00 -29.30 10.97
N LEU A 241 -5.36 -28.57 11.88
CA LEU A 241 -5.66 -27.18 12.18
C LEU A 241 -4.86 -26.28 11.27
N ASN A 242 -5.53 -25.33 10.61
CA ASN A 242 -4.90 -24.32 9.78
C ASN A 242 -4.64 -23.06 10.64
N LEU A 243 -3.36 -22.72 10.84
CA LEU A 243 -2.93 -21.44 11.37
C LEU A 243 -2.76 -20.45 10.23
N THR A 244 -3.34 -19.27 10.35
CA THR A 244 -3.20 -18.19 9.37
C THR A 244 -2.66 -16.95 10.04
N CYS A 245 -1.64 -16.36 9.43
CA CYS A 245 -1.06 -15.09 9.79
C CYS A 245 -1.19 -14.14 8.60
N HIS A 246 -1.82 -13.02 8.81
CA HIS A 246 -2.16 -12.08 7.76
C HIS A 246 -1.66 -10.69 8.12
N TRP A 247 -0.91 -10.06 7.20
CA TRP A 247 -0.33 -8.74 7.41
C TRP A 247 -0.33 -7.95 6.11
N ASP A 248 -1.40 -7.20 5.91
CA ASP A 248 -1.72 -6.59 4.64
C ASP A 248 -1.10 -5.22 4.40
N GLY A 249 -0.94 -4.91 3.11
CA GLY A 249 -0.68 -3.57 2.62
C GLY A 249 0.79 -3.20 2.52
N GLY A 250 1.72 -4.12 2.77
CA GLY A 250 3.16 -3.95 2.55
C GLY A 250 3.61 -4.28 1.12
N TYR A 251 4.76 -3.75 0.74
CA TYR A 251 5.46 -4.13 -0.48
C TYR A 251 6.98 -4.04 -0.27
N PRO A 252 7.74 -5.10 -0.56
CA PRO A 252 7.28 -6.45 -0.95
C PRO A 252 6.46 -7.12 0.17
N ASN A 253 5.89 -8.29 -0.13
CA ASN A 253 5.16 -9.06 0.87
C ASN A 253 6.07 -9.40 2.06
N PRO A 254 5.53 -9.37 3.29
CA PRO A 254 6.27 -9.80 4.47
C PRO A 254 6.48 -11.31 4.49
N ASN A 255 7.53 -11.76 5.17
CA ASN A 255 7.76 -13.17 5.49
C ASN A 255 7.22 -13.47 6.88
N PHE A 256 6.69 -14.68 7.09
CA PHE A 256 6.09 -15.10 8.34
C PHE A 256 6.81 -16.30 8.93
N LEU A 257 7.07 -16.21 10.24
CA LEU A 257 7.64 -17.30 11.03
C LEU A 257 6.67 -17.67 12.17
N TRP A 258 6.21 -18.91 12.16
CA TRP A 258 5.41 -19.47 13.23
C TRP A 258 6.26 -20.20 14.27
N THR A 259 6.04 -19.88 15.53
CA THR A 259 6.74 -20.49 16.67
C THR A 259 5.76 -20.92 17.76
N GLU A 260 6.07 -21.99 18.48
CA GLU A 260 5.32 -22.44 19.66
C GLU A 260 5.85 -21.75 20.92
N GLU A 261 4.98 -21.13 21.72
CA GLU A 261 5.33 -20.54 23.01
C GLU A 261 4.97 -21.46 24.18
N PRO A 262 5.81 -21.52 25.25
CA PRO A 262 7.00 -20.69 25.53
C PRO A 262 8.32 -21.26 24.95
N GLY A 263 8.31 -22.41 24.31
CA GLY A 263 9.53 -23.12 23.91
C GLY A 263 10.29 -22.52 22.73
N GLY A 264 9.67 -21.63 21.94
CA GLY A 264 10.26 -21.03 20.76
C GLY A 264 10.54 -22.02 19.61
N ALA A 265 9.95 -23.23 19.67
CA ALA A 265 10.11 -24.21 18.60
C ALA A 265 9.49 -23.68 17.29
N ILE A 266 10.25 -23.76 16.20
CA ILE A 266 9.78 -23.35 14.88
C ILE A 266 8.73 -24.36 14.42
N VAL A 267 7.56 -23.86 14.06
CA VAL A 267 6.45 -24.61 13.49
C VAL A 267 6.51 -24.61 11.99
N GLY A 268 6.77 -23.43 11.39
CA GLY A 268 6.91 -23.25 9.97
C GLY A 268 7.34 -21.84 9.61
N GLU A 269 7.86 -21.69 8.39
CA GLU A 269 8.23 -20.42 7.79
C GLU A 269 7.66 -20.38 6.37
N SER A 270 6.85 -19.37 6.06
CA SER A 270 6.24 -19.22 4.74
C SER A 270 5.94 -17.77 4.38
N GLU A 271 5.97 -17.46 3.09
CA GLU A 271 5.52 -16.16 2.56
C GLU A 271 3.99 -16.02 2.58
N LEU A 272 3.27 -17.13 2.68
CA LEU A 272 1.80 -17.16 2.70
C LEU A 272 1.21 -17.02 4.11
N GLY A 273 2.04 -17.16 5.14
CA GLY A 273 1.60 -17.07 6.55
C GLY A 273 0.69 -18.22 7.02
N MET A 274 0.54 -19.28 6.22
CA MET A 274 -0.33 -20.42 6.54
C MET A 274 0.47 -21.65 6.93
N GLU A 275 0.09 -22.30 8.06
CA GLU A 275 0.69 -23.54 8.52
C GLU A 275 -0.38 -24.55 8.95
N LEU A 276 -0.18 -25.81 8.59
CA LEU A 276 -1.07 -26.91 8.90
C LEU A 276 -0.51 -27.74 10.06
N LEU A 277 -1.21 -27.72 11.20
CA LEU A 277 -0.84 -28.48 12.38
C LEU A 277 -1.65 -29.78 12.50
N ASN A 278 -0.96 -30.88 12.75
CA ASN A 278 -1.62 -32.14 13.04
C ASN A 278 -2.31 -32.07 14.44
N LEU A 279 -3.55 -32.54 14.53
CA LEU A 279 -4.32 -32.53 15.78
C LEU A 279 -3.62 -33.26 16.93
N SER A 280 -2.80 -34.28 16.66
CA SER A 280 -2.04 -35.01 17.65
C SER A 280 -0.99 -34.15 18.39
N GLN A 281 -0.62 -33.02 17.86
CA GLN A 281 0.36 -32.08 18.41
C GLN A 281 -0.30 -30.97 19.24
N LEU A 282 -1.64 -30.89 19.23
CA LEU A 282 -2.39 -29.88 19.94
C LEU A 282 -2.69 -30.28 21.36
N SER A 283 -2.68 -29.32 22.29
CA SER A 283 -3.17 -29.45 23.64
C SER A 283 -3.83 -28.16 24.09
N ASP A 284 -4.72 -28.26 25.06
CA ASP A 284 -5.39 -27.11 25.64
C ASP A 284 -4.38 -26.12 26.23
N GLY A 285 -4.54 -24.84 25.96
CA GLY A 285 -3.67 -23.77 26.43
C GLY A 285 -2.42 -23.50 25.60
N LYS A 286 -2.10 -24.30 24.57
CA LYS A 286 -0.96 -24.03 23.66
C LYS A 286 -1.09 -22.69 22.98
N LYS A 287 0.05 -22.00 22.84
CA LYS A 287 0.16 -20.72 22.17
C LYS A 287 1.08 -20.83 20.96
N PHE A 288 0.64 -20.27 19.87
CA PHE A 288 1.41 -20.13 18.65
C PHE A 288 1.57 -18.65 18.34
N LYS A 289 2.81 -18.23 18.09
CA LYS A 289 3.18 -16.86 17.77
C LYS A 289 3.62 -16.80 16.32
N CYS A 290 2.98 -15.92 15.56
CA CYS A 290 3.45 -15.51 14.24
C CYS A 290 4.28 -14.26 14.37
N VAL A 291 5.47 -14.26 13.77
CA VAL A 291 6.32 -13.07 13.62
C VAL A 291 6.38 -12.76 12.14
N GLY A 292 5.84 -11.61 11.76
CA GLY A 292 5.98 -11.07 10.42
C GLY A 292 7.24 -10.21 10.32
N SER A 293 8.10 -10.47 9.33
CA SER A 293 9.29 -9.68 9.04
C SER A 293 9.15 -8.98 7.69
N HIS A 294 9.59 -7.73 7.63
CA HIS A 294 9.56 -6.92 6.41
C HIS A 294 10.85 -6.13 6.30
N ILE A 295 11.44 -6.04 5.10
CA ILE A 295 12.73 -5.38 4.85
C ILE A 295 12.78 -3.92 5.32
N MET A 296 11.65 -3.22 5.32
CA MET A 296 11.49 -1.84 5.81
C MET A 296 10.87 -1.77 7.21
N GLY A 297 10.65 -2.91 7.84
CA GLY A 297 10.08 -3.01 9.18
C GLY A 297 11.14 -2.99 10.30
N PRO A 298 10.71 -3.00 11.56
CA PRO A 298 11.63 -3.14 12.69
C PRO A 298 12.32 -4.52 12.66
N GLU A 299 13.57 -4.59 13.08
CA GLU A 299 14.36 -5.83 13.13
C GLU A 299 13.69 -6.93 13.97
N SER A 300 12.95 -6.55 15.03
CA SER A 300 12.19 -7.47 15.88
C SER A 300 10.95 -8.07 15.20
N GLY A 301 10.58 -7.54 14.02
CA GLY A 301 9.33 -7.88 13.34
C GLY A 301 8.09 -7.42 14.11
N ALA A 302 6.94 -7.60 13.50
CA ALA A 302 5.64 -7.44 14.16
C ALA A 302 5.06 -8.83 14.44
N SER A 303 4.30 -8.99 15.52
CA SER A 303 3.83 -10.33 15.90
C SER A 303 2.40 -10.34 16.41
N CYS A 304 1.74 -11.48 16.23
CA CYS A 304 0.47 -11.82 16.83
C CYS A 304 0.53 -13.21 17.46
N VAL A 305 -0.38 -13.50 18.39
CA VAL A 305 -0.40 -14.76 19.13
C VAL A 305 -1.80 -15.36 19.09
N VAL A 306 -1.87 -16.64 18.82
CA VAL A 306 -3.08 -17.46 18.90
C VAL A 306 -2.93 -18.44 20.07
N GLN A 307 -3.92 -18.49 20.94
CA GLN A 307 -3.98 -19.50 22.00
C GLN A 307 -5.11 -20.49 21.71
N ILE A 308 -4.75 -21.75 21.57
CA ILE A 308 -5.71 -22.83 21.39
C ILE A 308 -6.34 -23.18 22.74
N ARG A 309 -7.68 -23.17 22.80
CA ARG A 309 -8.43 -23.44 24.05
C ARG A 309 -9.61 -24.38 23.81
N GLY A 310 -9.81 -25.29 24.72
CA GLY A 310 -11.00 -26.15 24.77
C GLY A 310 -12.27 -25.38 25.12
N PRO A 311 -13.45 -25.93 24.82
CA PRO A 311 -14.72 -25.30 25.13
C PRO A 311 -15.05 -25.35 26.63
N SER A 312 -15.72 -24.30 27.13
CA SER A 312 -16.48 -24.31 28.37
C SER A 312 -17.96 -24.16 28.03
N VAL A 313 -18.79 -25.01 28.58
CA VAL A 313 -20.22 -25.10 28.24
C VAL A 313 -21.06 -24.72 29.43
N PHE A 314 -22.06 -23.87 29.21
CA PHE A 314 -23.00 -23.42 30.22
C PHE A 314 -24.42 -23.55 29.69
N SER A 315 -25.33 -23.99 30.60
CA SER A 315 -26.76 -24.07 30.36
C SER A 315 -27.52 -24.02 31.66
N GLU A 316 -28.83 -23.76 31.59
CA GLU A 316 -29.72 -23.93 32.71
C GLU A 316 -29.89 -25.44 33.00
N PRO A 317 -29.68 -25.89 34.23
CA PRO A 317 -29.66 -27.33 34.53
C PRO A 317 -31.05 -28.00 34.41
N MET A 318 -32.13 -27.20 34.47
CA MET A 318 -33.50 -27.69 34.37
C MET A 318 -34.41 -26.66 33.69
N LYS A 319 -35.27 -27.14 32.82
CA LYS A 319 -36.36 -26.37 32.21
C LYS A 319 -37.69 -27.11 32.40
N THR A 320 -38.78 -26.35 32.46
CA THR A 320 -40.13 -26.90 32.51
C THR A 320 -40.90 -26.52 31.24
N CYS A 321 -41.56 -27.50 30.62
CA CYS A 321 -42.52 -27.31 29.56
C CYS A 321 -43.90 -27.71 30.05
N PHE A 322 -44.96 -27.03 29.61
CA PHE A 322 -46.31 -27.51 29.81
C PHE A 322 -46.76 -28.38 28.63
N LEU A 323 -47.57 -29.38 28.94
CA LEU A 323 -48.10 -30.31 27.95
C LEU A 323 -48.74 -29.54 26.79
N GLY A 324 -48.34 -29.84 25.53
CA GLY A 324 -48.76 -29.14 24.33
C GLY A 324 -48.14 -27.78 24.09
N GLY A 325 -47.30 -27.28 25.02
CA GLY A 325 -46.55 -26.05 24.90
C GLY A 325 -45.22 -26.20 24.17
N ASN A 326 -44.49 -25.11 24.09
CA ASN A 326 -43.14 -25.08 23.51
C ASN A 326 -42.14 -24.63 24.56
N VAL A 327 -40.89 -25.13 24.46
CA VAL A 327 -39.79 -24.74 25.34
C VAL A 327 -38.52 -24.63 24.59
N THR A 328 -37.69 -23.65 24.93
CA THR A 328 -36.36 -23.48 24.34
C THR A 328 -35.28 -23.76 25.38
N LEU A 329 -34.42 -24.71 25.08
CA LEU A 329 -33.20 -25.00 25.83
C LEU A 329 -32.07 -24.22 25.20
N THR A 330 -31.26 -23.56 26.01
CA THR A 330 -30.12 -22.75 25.51
C THR A 330 -28.80 -23.33 25.96
N CYS A 331 -27.83 -23.35 25.09
CA CYS A 331 -26.48 -23.79 25.36
C CYS A 331 -25.51 -22.70 24.93
N GLN A 332 -24.67 -22.24 25.83
CA GLN A 332 -23.67 -21.21 25.58
C GLN A 332 -22.29 -21.82 25.77
N VAL A 333 -21.44 -21.63 24.74
CA VAL A 333 -20.04 -22.07 24.75
C VAL A 333 -19.16 -20.84 24.89
N THR A 334 -18.18 -20.90 25.78
CA THR A 334 -17.22 -19.83 26.01
C THR A 334 -15.80 -20.36 25.97
N GLY A 335 -14.84 -19.47 25.66
CA GLY A 335 -13.42 -19.77 25.74
C GLY A 335 -12.86 -20.67 24.63
N ALA A 336 -13.70 -21.31 23.82
CA ALA A 336 -13.25 -22.20 22.75
C ALA A 336 -12.52 -21.46 21.63
N TYR A 337 -11.32 -21.90 21.31
CA TYR A 337 -10.62 -21.44 20.11
C TYR A 337 -9.74 -22.57 19.54
N PRO A 338 -9.94 -22.98 18.27
CA PRO A 338 -11.00 -22.56 17.36
C PRO A 338 -12.42 -22.80 17.89
N PHE A 339 -13.39 -22.18 17.25
CA PHE A 339 -14.80 -22.30 17.64
C PHE A 339 -15.22 -23.76 17.73
N ALA A 340 -15.98 -24.09 18.78
CA ALA A 340 -16.49 -25.43 18.99
C ALA A 340 -17.73 -25.68 18.10
N LYS A 341 -17.83 -26.90 17.60
CA LYS A 341 -19.04 -27.43 17.00
C LYS A 341 -20.01 -27.81 18.11
N ILE A 342 -21.23 -27.28 18.11
CA ILE A 342 -22.27 -27.57 19.10
C ILE A 342 -23.23 -28.58 18.51
N GLN A 343 -23.55 -29.63 19.31
CA GLN A 343 -24.51 -30.68 18.98
C GLN A 343 -25.44 -30.91 20.13
N TRP A 344 -26.70 -31.19 19.85
CA TRP A 344 -27.71 -31.60 20.82
C TRP A 344 -27.89 -33.10 20.75
N LEU A 345 -27.84 -33.73 21.93
CA LEU A 345 -28.03 -35.17 22.06
C LEU A 345 -29.20 -35.43 23.03
N ARG A 346 -29.82 -36.54 22.86
CA ARG A 346 -30.84 -37.01 23.78
C ARG A 346 -30.36 -38.30 24.44
N ASN A 347 -30.32 -38.28 25.78
CA ASN A 347 -29.94 -39.41 26.57
C ASN A 347 -31.21 -40.18 26.96
N LEU A 348 -31.73 -41.00 26.06
CA LEU A 348 -32.87 -41.91 26.37
C LEU A 348 -32.40 -43.32 26.70
N THR A 349 -31.36 -43.76 26.05
CA THR A 349 -30.71 -45.07 26.23
C THR A 349 -29.31 -44.97 25.62
N GLN A 350 -28.36 -45.75 26.10
CA GLN A 350 -27.06 -45.84 25.42
C GLN A 350 -27.20 -46.59 24.07
N PRO A 351 -26.67 -46.07 22.94
CA PRO A 351 -25.87 -44.85 22.76
C PRO A 351 -26.71 -43.57 22.68
N GLU A 352 -26.10 -42.43 23.03
CA GLU A 352 -26.70 -41.09 22.87
C GLU A 352 -27.03 -40.80 21.43
N VAL A 353 -28.26 -40.34 21.17
CA VAL A 353 -28.73 -40.05 19.83
C VAL A 353 -28.64 -38.55 19.55
N VAL A 354 -27.98 -38.20 18.44
CA VAL A 354 -27.91 -36.80 17.99
C VAL A 354 -29.29 -36.35 17.49
N ILE A 355 -29.80 -35.28 18.09
CA ILE A 355 -31.06 -34.65 17.67
C ILE A 355 -30.85 -34.00 16.32
N GLN A 356 -31.68 -34.37 15.34
CA GLN A 356 -31.75 -33.74 14.05
C GLN A 356 -32.89 -32.72 14.03
N PRO A 357 -32.72 -31.56 13.38
CA PRO A 357 -33.79 -30.58 13.25
C PRO A 357 -34.95 -31.16 12.41
N ASP A 358 -36.15 -31.06 12.97
CA ASP A 358 -37.39 -31.49 12.32
C ASP A 358 -38.56 -30.56 12.71
N SER A 359 -39.81 -30.97 12.51
CA SER A 359 -41.00 -30.21 12.91
C SER A 359 -41.21 -30.13 14.41
N HIS A 360 -40.64 -31.05 15.19
CA HIS A 360 -40.72 -31.14 16.63
C HIS A 360 -39.51 -30.49 17.32
N TYR A 361 -38.31 -30.59 16.72
CA TYR A 361 -37.07 -30.04 17.22
C TYR A 361 -36.51 -28.96 16.28
N LEU A 362 -36.57 -27.70 16.71
CA LEU A 362 -35.96 -26.61 15.98
C LEU A 362 -34.61 -26.24 16.63
N ILE A 363 -33.53 -26.34 15.86
CA ILE A 363 -32.19 -25.98 16.31
C ILE A 363 -31.77 -24.68 15.64
N ALA A 364 -31.45 -23.65 16.42
CA ALA A 364 -30.85 -22.42 15.95
C ALA A 364 -29.47 -22.25 16.58
N GLN A 365 -28.50 -21.84 15.75
CA GLN A 365 -27.14 -21.58 16.22
C GLN A 365 -26.72 -20.17 15.82
N ASN A 366 -26.20 -19.42 16.78
CA ASN A 366 -25.69 -18.07 16.58
C ASN A 366 -24.31 -17.98 17.25
N GLY A 367 -23.24 -18.03 16.41
CA GLY A 367 -21.87 -18.02 16.91
C GLY A 367 -21.59 -19.18 17.85
N GLN A 368 -21.25 -18.89 19.10
CA GLN A 368 -20.98 -19.87 20.14
C GLN A 368 -22.18 -20.14 21.07
N SER A 369 -23.38 -19.80 20.64
CA SER A 369 -24.63 -20.12 21.32
C SER A 369 -25.51 -20.99 20.43
N SER A 370 -26.14 -22.02 21.00
CA SER A 370 -27.11 -22.86 20.32
C SER A 370 -28.38 -22.98 21.15
N SER A 371 -29.52 -22.94 20.51
CA SER A 371 -30.82 -23.16 21.12
C SER A 371 -31.55 -24.32 20.45
N LEU A 372 -32.13 -25.17 21.30
CA LEU A 372 -33.02 -26.26 20.90
C LEU A 372 -34.44 -25.94 21.36
N THR A 373 -35.35 -25.71 20.45
CA THR A 373 -36.78 -25.51 20.75
C THR A 373 -37.51 -26.80 20.50
N VAL A 374 -38.18 -27.29 21.58
CA VAL A 374 -39.07 -28.45 21.53
C VAL A 374 -40.49 -27.95 21.38
N HIS A 375 -41.17 -28.34 20.31
CA HIS A 375 -42.54 -27.97 20.01
C HIS A 375 -43.51 -29.04 20.46
N ASN A 376 -44.70 -28.62 20.95
CA ASN A 376 -45.78 -29.50 21.36
C ASN A 376 -45.30 -30.55 22.37
N CYS A 377 -44.74 -30.10 23.50
CA CYS A 377 -44.16 -30.97 24.54
C CYS A 377 -45.11 -32.07 25.00
N SER A 378 -44.60 -33.31 25.03
CA SER A 378 -45.28 -34.51 25.50
C SER A 378 -44.52 -35.10 26.67
N GLN A 379 -45.24 -35.54 27.72
CA GLN A 379 -44.61 -36.12 28.90
C GLN A 379 -43.89 -37.43 28.56
N ASP A 380 -44.48 -38.25 27.71
CA ASP A 380 -43.96 -39.58 27.35
C ASP A 380 -42.77 -39.49 26.40
N LEU A 381 -42.74 -38.45 25.55
CA LEU A 381 -41.70 -38.30 24.49
C LEU A 381 -40.60 -37.36 24.90
N ASP A 382 -40.90 -36.28 25.63
CA ASP A 382 -39.95 -35.17 25.77
C ASP A 382 -39.35 -35.04 27.16
N GLN A 383 -39.96 -35.60 28.17
CA GLN A 383 -39.38 -35.58 29.51
C GLN A 383 -38.10 -36.38 29.58
N GLY A 384 -37.02 -35.79 30.15
CA GLY A 384 -35.75 -36.46 30.29
C GLY A 384 -34.56 -35.53 30.12
N TYR A 385 -33.38 -36.15 30.02
CA TYR A 385 -32.13 -35.41 29.82
C TYR A 385 -31.87 -35.08 28.34
N TYR A 386 -31.49 -33.85 28.13
CA TYR A 386 -30.93 -33.33 26.88
C TYR A 386 -29.49 -32.95 27.17
N VAL A 387 -28.57 -33.27 26.26
CA VAL A 387 -27.14 -32.99 26.42
C VAL A 387 -26.70 -32.02 25.33
N CYS A 388 -26.14 -30.90 25.74
CA CYS A 388 -25.42 -30.03 24.85
C CYS A 388 -23.95 -30.41 24.86
N ARG A 389 -23.43 -30.83 23.70
CA ARG A 389 -22.05 -31.23 23.50
C ARG A 389 -21.35 -30.20 22.60
N ALA A 390 -20.26 -29.64 23.11
CA ALA A 390 -19.38 -28.76 22.36
C ALA A 390 -18.02 -29.44 22.16
N GLU A 391 -17.55 -29.45 20.93
CA GLU A 391 -16.33 -30.14 20.52
C GLU A 391 -15.46 -29.24 19.66
N ASN A 392 -14.17 -29.13 19.97
CA ASN A 392 -13.15 -28.54 19.15
C ASN A 392 -11.90 -29.43 19.11
N PRO A 393 -10.81 -29.08 18.37
CA PRO A 393 -9.61 -29.92 18.25
C PRO A 393 -8.92 -30.33 19.53
N VAL A 394 -9.12 -29.61 20.62
CA VAL A 394 -8.41 -29.85 21.90
C VAL A 394 -9.31 -30.30 23.04
N GLY A 395 -10.61 -30.44 22.83
CA GLY A 395 -11.48 -30.93 23.86
C GLY A 395 -12.94 -31.04 23.50
N VAL A 396 -13.62 -31.88 24.30
CA VAL A 396 -15.07 -32.06 24.29
C VAL A 396 -15.60 -31.72 25.67
N ARG A 397 -16.68 -30.96 25.73
CA ARG A 397 -17.41 -30.67 26.98
C ARG A 397 -18.90 -30.83 26.73
N GLU A 398 -19.57 -31.32 27.77
CA GLU A 398 -21.00 -31.63 27.77
C GLU A 398 -21.67 -31.02 29.00
N VAL A 399 -22.93 -30.63 28.84
CA VAL A 399 -23.78 -30.20 29.95
C VAL A 399 -25.16 -30.83 29.79
N ASP A 400 -25.67 -31.40 30.88
CA ASP A 400 -26.95 -32.06 30.97
C ASP A 400 -28.03 -31.06 31.38
N ILE A 401 -29.19 -31.11 30.69
CA ILE A 401 -30.33 -30.27 30.93
C ILE A 401 -31.55 -31.18 31.14
N TRP A 402 -32.14 -31.13 32.32
CA TRP A 402 -33.37 -31.86 32.59
C TRP A 402 -34.59 -31.11 32.09
N LEU A 403 -35.33 -31.68 31.16
CA LEU A 403 -36.64 -31.18 30.73
C LEU A 403 -37.75 -31.89 31.49
N SER A 404 -38.48 -31.12 32.28
CA SER A 404 -39.69 -31.58 33.00
C SER A 404 -40.93 -31.14 32.29
N VAL A 405 -41.78 -32.10 31.88
CA VAL A 405 -43.07 -31.79 31.28
C VAL A 405 -44.16 -31.88 32.32
N LYS A 406 -44.96 -30.82 32.50
CA LYS A 406 -46.01 -30.73 33.51
C LYS A 406 -47.34 -30.43 32.84
N GLU A 407 -48.42 -30.96 33.45
CA GLU A 407 -49.76 -30.57 33.05
C GLU A 407 -50.00 -29.11 33.43
N PRO A 408 -50.70 -28.32 32.58
CA PRO A 408 -51.06 -26.96 32.92
C PRO A 408 -52.02 -27.00 34.11
N LEU A 409 -51.74 -26.24 35.15
CA LEU A 409 -52.65 -26.07 36.26
C LEU A 409 -53.99 -25.52 35.75
N ASN A 410 -55.09 -26.27 36.02
CA ASN A 410 -56.42 -25.81 35.66
C ASN A 410 -56.89 -24.72 36.64
N ILE A 411 -56.27 -23.52 36.48
CA ILE A 411 -56.55 -22.35 37.32
C ILE A 411 -58.05 -22.02 37.31
N GLY A 412 -58.73 -22.19 36.17
CA GLY A 412 -60.17 -21.98 36.06
C GLY A 412 -60.99 -22.90 36.96
N GLY A 413 -60.58 -24.19 37.06
CA GLY A 413 -61.20 -25.15 37.96
C GLY A 413 -60.97 -24.80 39.44
N ILE A 414 -59.73 -24.43 39.79
CA ILE A 414 -59.35 -24.07 41.17
C ILE A 414 -60.06 -22.78 41.60
N VAL A 415 -60.05 -21.74 40.79
CA VAL A 415 -60.74 -20.47 41.06
C VAL A 415 -62.23 -20.70 41.12
N GLY A 416 -62.79 -21.50 40.20
CA GLY A 416 -64.22 -21.87 40.22
C GLY A 416 -64.65 -22.59 41.46
N THR A 417 -63.82 -23.53 41.98
CA THR A 417 -64.09 -24.24 43.25
C THR A 417 -63.98 -23.31 44.45
N ILE A 418 -62.98 -22.44 44.52
CA ILE A 418 -62.82 -21.46 45.61
C ILE A 418 -64.00 -20.48 45.60
N VAL A 419 -64.38 -19.94 44.47
CA VAL A 419 -65.55 -19.01 44.35
C VAL A 419 -66.83 -19.73 44.75
N SER A 420 -67.07 -20.96 44.29
CA SER A 420 -68.24 -21.73 44.66
C SER A 420 -68.31 -22.03 46.17
N LEU A 421 -67.16 -22.37 46.81
CA LEU A 421 -67.11 -22.56 48.24
C LEU A 421 -67.34 -21.27 49.02
N LEU A 422 -66.83 -20.14 48.56
CA LEU A 422 -67.14 -18.82 49.16
C LEU A 422 -68.62 -18.43 49.04
N LEU A 423 -69.21 -18.64 47.87
CA LEU A 423 -70.65 -18.39 47.68
C LEU A 423 -71.54 -19.30 48.54
N LEU A 424 -71.14 -20.57 48.65
CA LEU A 424 -71.84 -21.53 49.55
C LEU A 424 -71.69 -21.10 51.01
N GLY A 425 -70.50 -20.69 51.43
CA GLY A 425 -70.23 -20.17 52.77
C GLY A 425 -71.08 -18.93 53.09
N LEU A 426 -71.15 -17.97 52.14
CA LEU A 426 -71.98 -16.78 52.25
C LEU A 426 -73.49 -17.14 52.34
N ALA A 427 -73.97 -18.10 51.53
CA ALA A 427 -75.31 -18.61 51.59
C ALA A 427 -75.66 -19.26 52.94
N ILE A 428 -74.77 -20.05 53.48
CA ILE A 428 -74.92 -20.67 54.82
C ILE A 428 -74.97 -19.59 55.91
N VAL A 429 -73.99 -18.61 55.86
CA VAL A 429 -73.98 -17.52 56.85
C VAL A 429 -75.26 -16.67 56.77
N SER A 430 -75.70 -16.33 55.57
CA SER A 430 -76.95 -15.58 55.37
C SER A 430 -78.16 -16.38 55.83
N GLY A 431 -78.21 -17.69 55.55
CA GLY A 431 -79.31 -18.58 56.06
C GLY A 431 -79.29 -18.68 57.58
N LEU A 432 -78.17 -18.79 58.23
CA LEU A 432 -78.02 -18.76 59.69
C LEU A 432 -78.38 -17.41 60.27
N MET A 433 -78.02 -16.29 59.62
CA MET A 433 -78.47 -14.94 60.03
C MET A 433 -79.98 -14.79 59.95
N LEU A 434 -80.62 -15.32 58.93
CA LEU A 434 -82.09 -15.30 58.80
C LEU A 434 -82.76 -16.24 59.82
N TYR A 435 -82.14 -17.37 60.15
CA TYR A 435 -82.63 -18.33 61.13
C TYR A 435 -82.48 -17.86 62.58
N TYR A 436 -81.39 -17.20 62.92
CA TYR A 436 -81.11 -16.73 64.30
C TYR A 436 -81.56 -15.27 64.56
N SER A 437 -82.06 -14.53 63.58
CA SER A 437 -82.66 -13.17 63.76
C SER A 437 -84.13 -13.21 63.66
N PRO A 438 -84.85 -13.60 64.72
CA PRO A 438 -86.27 -13.35 64.78
C PRO A 438 -86.52 -11.87 65.14
N MET A 439 -87.18 -11.13 64.32
CA MET A 439 -87.59 -9.78 64.55
C MET A 439 -86.70 -8.63 64.07
N PHE A 440 -86.78 -8.35 62.82
CA PHE A 440 -86.86 -6.96 62.41
C PHE A 440 -88.12 -6.74 61.60
N CYS A 441 -89.10 -6.21 62.35
CA CYS A 441 -90.36 -5.82 61.84
C CYS A 441 -90.24 -4.74 60.78
N TRP A 442 -90.84 -5.01 59.63
CA TRP A 442 -90.99 -4.05 58.57
C TRP A 442 -91.99 -2.98 59.03
N LYS A 443 -91.53 -1.75 59.17
CA LYS A 443 -92.43 -0.60 59.22
C LYS A 443 -92.31 0.22 57.96
N ALA A 444 -93.20 0.02 57.03
CA ALA A 444 -93.36 0.89 55.88
C ALA A 444 -93.80 2.28 56.37
N GLY A 445 -93.13 3.27 55.89
CA GLY A 445 -93.46 4.68 56.09
C GLY A 445 -93.03 5.46 54.88
N SER A 446 -93.96 5.71 54.01
CA SER A 446 -93.87 6.63 52.92
C SER A 446 -93.60 8.05 53.41
N THR A 447 -92.79 8.81 52.75
CA THR A 447 -93.17 10.07 52.10
C THR A 447 -91.94 10.87 51.64
N PHE A 448 -91.97 11.14 50.38
CA PHE A 448 -91.79 12.40 49.66
C PHE A 448 -90.50 13.22 49.78
N ARG A 449 -90.02 13.42 48.58
CA ARG A 449 -89.63 14.70 47.94
C ARG A 449 -88.26 15.22 48.17
N GLY A 450 -87.48 15.18 47.12
CA GLY A 450 -87.26 16.34 46.28
C GLY A 450 -85.80 16.77 46.26
N GLN A 451 -85.38 16.94 45.08
CA GLN A 451 -84.35 17.83 44.60
C GLN A 451 -82.88 17.36 44.68
N ASP A 452 -82.47 17.06 43.51
CA ASP A 452 -81.50 17.75 42.66
C ASP A 452 -80.03 17.91 43.16
N MET A 453 -79.28 17.69 42.16
CA MET A 453 -77.84 18.06 41.91
C MET A 453 -76.80 17.09 42.41
N GLY A 454 -76.24 16.39 41.50
CA GLY A 454 -75.09 16.90 40.74
C GLY A 454 -73.81 16.24 41.20
N ASP A 455 -73.31 15.53 40.28
CA ASP A 455 -71.89 15.42 39.99
C ASP A 455 -70.93 14.55 40.80
N VAL A 456 -70.30 13.87 39.93
CA VAL A 456 -68.90 13.50 39.97
C VAL A 456 -68.61 12.12 40.52
N MET A 457 -68.59 11.18 39.55
CA MET A 457 -67.68 10.03 39.61
C MET A 457 -66.28 10.51 39.53
N VAL A 458 -65.56 10.40 40.59
CA VAL A 458 -64.09 10.44 40.56
C VAL A 458 -63.57 9.01 40.36
N LEU A 459 -63.16 8.73 39.14
CA LEU A 459 -62.28 7.62 38.87
C LEU A 459 -60.93 7.94 39.52
N VAL A 460 -60.56 7.15 40.50
CA VAL A 460 -59.18 7.16 41.03
C VAL A 460 -58.39 6.25 40.11
N ASP A 461 -57.63 6.88 39.20
CA ASP A 461 -56.52 6.23 38.51
C ASP A 461 -55.45 5.95 39.51
N SER A 462 -55.03 4.70 39.59
CA SER A 462 -53.81 4.31 40.29
C SER A 462 -52.64 4.66 39.40
N GLU A 463 -51.96 5.75 39.73
CA GLU A 463 -50.66 6.11 39.16
C GLU A 463 -49.63 5.05 39.58
N GLU A 464 -49.09 4.37 38.57
CA GLU A 464 -47.85 3.62 38.71
C GLU A 464 -46.70 4.65 38.76
N GLU A 465 -46.00 4.70 39.90
CA GLU A 465 -44.76 5.47 40.05
C GLU A 465 -43.68 4.80 39.22
N GLU A 466 -43.32 5.40 38.07
CA GLU A 466 -42.06 5.14 37.37
C GLU A 466 -40.95 5.87 38.15
N GLU A 467 -40.05 5.11 38.76
CA GLU A 467 -38.78 5.61 39.29
C GLU A 467 -37.86 5.95 38.10
N ASP A 468 -37.72 7.23 37.80
CA ASP A 468 -36.68 7.78 36.94
C ASP A 468 -35.33 7.64 37.63
N VAL A 469 -34.50 6.74 37.11
CA VAL A 469 -33.09 6.69 37.42
C VAL A 469 -32.38 7.73 36.55
N GLU A 470 -32.01 8.86 37.13
CA GLU A 470 -31.10 9.83 36.53
C GLU A 470 -29.70 9.22 36.48
N GLU A 471 -29.24 8.90 35.28
CA GLU A 471 -27.81 8.65 35.00
C GLU A 471 -27.10 10.02 34.96
N GLU A 472 -26.31 10.32 35.99
CA GLU A 472 -25.32 11.38 35.99
C GLU A 472 -24.20 11.00 35.03
N GLU A 473 -24.14 11.65 33.85
CA GLU A 473 -22.95 11.67 32.99
C GLU A 473 -21.90 12.59 33.64
N GLU A 474 -20.86 12.01 34.24
CA GLU A 474 -19.64 12.71 34.60
C GLU A 474 -18.85 13.02 33.32
N GLU A 475 -18.93 14.26 32.85
CA GLU A 475 -17.98 14.81 31.87
C GLU A 475 -16.63 15.05 32.56
N GLU A 476 -15.66 14.17 32.31
CA GLU A 476 -14.26 14.44 32.61
C GLU A 476 -13.71 15.44 31.55
N GLU A 477 -13.61 16.70 31.94
CA GLU A 477 -12.82 17.71 31.25
C GLU A 477 -11.33 17.41 31.47
N GLU A 478 -10.66 16.84 30.45
CA GLU A 478 -9.19 16.82 30.38
C GLU A 478 -8.69 18.24 30.01
N GLU A 479 -8.14 18.96 30.98
CA GLU A 479 -7.36 20.15 30.78
C GLU A 479 -6.03 19.79 30.08
N GLU A 480 -5.87 20.15 28.81
CA GLU A 480 -4.57 20.19 28.13
C GLU A 480 -3.72 21.35 28.65
N GLU A 481 -2.76 21.06 29.51
CA GLU A 481 -1.66 21.97 29.87
C GLU A 481 -0.70 22.16 28.69
N GLU A 482 -0.81 23.27 27.98
CA GLU A 482 0.21 23.83 27.09
C GLU A 482 1.47 24.18 27.85
N THR A 483 2.49 23.33 27.86
CA THR A 483 3.84 23.73 28.28
C THR A 483 4.63 24.25 27.08
N ASN A 484 4.77 25.56 27.12
CA ASN A 484 5.58 26.40 26.24
C ASN A 484 7.07 26.26 26.65
N GLU A 485 7.85 25.43 25.98
CA GLU A 485 9.32 25.46 26.07
C GLU A 485 9.93 26.01 24.80
N ARG A 486 10.43 27.20 24.97
CA ARG A 486 11.19 28.01 24.04
C ARG A 486 12.66 27.61 24.16
N GLU A 487 13.20 26.88 23.19
CA GLU A 487 14.64 26.67 23.07
C GLU A 487 15.24 27.40 21.88
N GLU A 488 16.33 28.09 22.21
CA GLU A 488 17.10 29.02 21.38
C GLU A 488 17.90 28.33 20.29
N LEU A 489 17.95 28.97 19.10
CA LEU A 489 18.85 28.63 17.99
C LEU A 489 20.28 29.08 18.28
N PRO A 490 21.29 28.34 17.88
CA PRO A 490 22.60 28.89 17.53
C PRO A 490 22.70 29.13 16.01
N LYS A 491 23.07 30.36 15.68
CA LYS A 491 23.51 30.79 14.35
C LYS A 491 24.91 30.27 14.08
N GLU A 492 25.13 29.75 12.87
CA GLU A 492 26.34 29.87 12.01
C GLU A 492 26.20 28.89 10.83
N MET A 493 26.59 29.11 9.62
CA MET A 493 27.31 30.08 8.81
C MET A 493 27.21 29.63 7.35
N HIS A 494 27.04 30.57 6.46
CA HIS A 494 26.92 30.42 5.01
C HIS A 494 28.00 29.56 4.35
N LYS A 495 27.56 28.65 3.45
CA LYS A 495 28.25 28.41 2.18
C LYS A 495 27.26 28.17 1.05
N HIS A 496 27.31 29.04 0.06
CA HIS A 496 26.48 29.02 -1.16
C HIS A 496 26.77 27.76 -2.01
N GLY A 497 25.73 26.95 -2.18
CA GLY A 497 25.63 26.02 -3.29
C GLY A 497 24.21 26.14 -3.84
N HIS A 498 24.06 26.64 -5.07
CA HIS A 498 22.76 26.73 -5.73
C HIS A 498 22.21 25.32 -5.97
N ILE A 499 21.24 24.94 -5.15
CA ILE A 499 20.44 23.73 -5.35
C ILE A 499 19.19 24.17 -6.13
N HIS A 500 19.12 23.84 -7.41
CA HIS A 500 17.87 23.96 -8.15
C HIS A 500 16.90 22.86 -7.72
N ARG A 501 15.91 23.27 -6.94
CA ARG A 501 14.80 22.42 -6.49
C ARG A 501 13.79 22.31 -7.65
N VAL A 502 13.82 21.24 -8.39
CA VAL A 502 12.74 20.89 -9.32
C VAL A 502 11.76 20.01 -8.56
N THR A 503 10.71 20.61 -8.04
CA THR A 503 9.55 19.89 -7.50
C THR A 503 8.64 19.53 -8.68
N ALA A 504 8.81 18.36 -9.24
CA ALA A 504 7.85 17.81 -10.19
C ALA A 504 6.64 17.28 -9.40
N LEU A 505 5.65 18.13 -9.20
CA LEU A 505 4.30 17.72 -8.80
C LEU A 505 3.62 17.08 -10.00
N VAL A 506 3.58 15.77 -10.05
CA VAL A 506 2.69 15.04 -10.96
C VAL A 506 1.29 15.08 -10.35
N ASN A 507 0.52 16.10 -10.69
CA ASN A 507 -0.93 16.12 -10.46
C ASN A 507 -1.59 15.10 -11.40
N GLY A 508 -1.93 13.95 -10.87
CA GLY A 508 -2.86 13.03 -11.52
C GLY A 508 -4.29 13.57 -11.37
N ASN A 509 -4.79 14.26 -12.36
CA ASN A 509 -6.22 14.53 -12.49
C ASN A 509 -6.96 13.22 -12.73
N LEU A 510 -7.74 12.80 -11.74
CA LEU A 510 -8.85 11.89 -11.93
C LEU A 510 -10.00 12.67 -12.57
N GLU A 511 -10.14 12.60 -13.86
CA GLU A 511 -11.41 12.89 -14.52
C GLU A 511 -12.22 11.58 -14.61
N GLN A 512 -13.39 11.63 -13.97
CA GLN A 512 -14.49 10.71 -14.17
C GLN A 512 -14.88 10.69 -15.64
N MET A 513 -14.87 9.51 -16.25
CA MET A 513 -15.73 9.27 -17.41
C MET A 513 -16.53 7.98 -17.18
N GLY A 514 -17.82 8.21 -17.35
CA GLY A 514 -18.90 7.31 -17.09
C GLY A 514 -19.01 6.11 -18.03
N ASN A 515 -19.84 5.24 -17.56
CA ASN A 515 -20.58 4.13 -18.17
C ASN A 515 -20.52 3.97 -19.68
N GLY A 516 -20.10 2.79 -20.10
CA GLY A 516 -20.37 2.21 -21.38
C GLY A 516 -20.25 0.69 -21.30
N LEU A 517 -21.37 0.03 -20.96
CA LEU A 517 -21.54 -1.40 -21.20
C LEU A 517 -21.51 -1.65 -22.70
N GLN A 518 -20.69 -2.58 -23.17
CA GLN A 518 -21.05 -3.45 -24.29
C GLN A 518 -20.29 -4.78 -24.19
N ASP A 519 -21.12 -5.83 -24.18
CA ASP A 519 -20.80 -7.23 -24.33
C ASP A 519 -19.91 -7.51 -25.56
N LEU A 520 -18.89 -8.34 -25.38
CA LEU A 520 -18.41 -9.22 -26.43
C LEU A 520 -17.98 -10.55 -25.84
N GLN A 521 -18.74 -11.55 -26.25
CA GLN A 521 -18.58 -12.99 -26.05
C GLN A 521 -17.24 -13.51 -26.55
N GLY A 522 -16.70 -14.41 -25.80
CA GLY A 522 -15.89 -15.54 -25.93
C GLY A 522 -15.20 -15.97 -27.22
N GLU A 523 -14.00 -16.51 -26.99
CA GLU A 523 -13.60 -17.80 -27.60
C GLU A 523 -12.44 -18.41 -26.79
N PRO A 524 -12.32 -19.76 -26.75
CA PRO A 524 -11.44 -20.44 -25.80
C PRO A 524 -10.05 -20.71 -26.39
N PHE A 525 -9.03 -20.62 -25.54
CA PHE A 525 -7.66 -20.98 -25.85
C PHE A 525 -7.48 -22.50 -25.95
N PRO A 526 -6.66 -23.00 -26.90
CA PRO A 526 -6.40 -24.44 -27.04
C PRO A 526 -5.35 -24.93 -26.02
N ALA A 527 -5.60 -26.12 -25.51
CA ALA A 527 -4.74 -26.90 -24.64
C ALA A 527 -3.39 -27.21 -25.31
N VAL A 528 -2.29 -26.97 -24.60
CA VAL A 528 -0.95 -27.44 -24.96
C VAL A 528 -0.71 -28.80 -24.30
N THR A 529 -0.62 -29.83 -25.12
CA THR A 529 -0.26 -31.18 -24.80
C THR A 529 1.20 -31.28 -24.33
N ARG A 530 1.40 -31.98 -23.20
CA ARG A 530 2.70 -32.51 -22.77
C ARG A 530 3.25 -33.51 -23.75
N GLY A 531 4.42 -33.23 -24.31
CA GLY A 531 5.27 -34.22 -24.95
C GLY A 531 6.33 -34.68 -23.96
N SER A 532 6.25 -35.97 -23.59
CA SER A 532 7.34 -36.70 -22.93
C SER A 532 8.30 -37.21 -24.01
N MET A 533 9.62 -37.02 -23.83
CA MET A 533 10.65 -37.88 -24.41
C MET A 533 11.88 -37.88 -23.50
N GLN A 534 12.18 -39.05 -23.07
CA GLN A 534 13.42 -39.79 -22.82
C GLN A 534 14.59 -39.00 -22.21
#